data_6aee6c1eb4ce95e61a0f7cd46232784d
#
_entry.id   6aee6c1eb4ce95e61a0f7cd46232784d
#
_cell.length_a   1.000
_cell.length_b   1.000
_cell.length_c   1.000
_cell.angle_alpha   90.00
_cell.angle_beta   90.00
_cell.angle_gamma   90.00
#
_symmetry.space_group_name_H-M   'P 1'
#
loop_
_entity.id
_entity.type
_entity.pdbx_description
1 polymer ?
#
loop_
_entity_poly.entity_id
_entity_poly.type
_entity_poly.pdbx_seq_one_letter_code
_entity_poly.pdbx_strand_id
1 'polypeptide(L)'
;MHYLCSMKQIFATLSVYAVVYLVLLTVVLGLLYSYPQVELHMLMNSHHTGFQDAFFKYYSVFAEWPVYLVALIPLIWKRKELTVFFAMSEISGGIVVQIVKHLFHSPRPVMVFENYPDLLLPLVEGVEMRHSNSFPSGHTSTFFVFFTCCAILMAYRYLHSDRQRNLQTWIVFSLGSLVLLALAALGGYSRIYLSQHFTADVCVGSMIGFTMPWLIFYLTRNKILKLEK
;
A
#
# COMPACT_ATOMS: atom_id res chain seq x y z
N MET A 1 8.89 25.32 24.37
CA MET A 1 7.69 24.54 24.75
C MET A 1 7.43 23.53 23.63
N HIS A 2 8.05 22.34 23.72
CA HIS A 2 7.93 21.30 22.68
C HIS A 2 6.55 20.67 22.81
N TYR A 3 5.65 21.01 21.89
CA TYR A 3 4.38 20.30 21.76
C TYR A 3 4.65 18.86 21.34
N LEU A 4 4.41 17.92 22.25
CA LEU A 4 4.27 16.51 21.91
C LEU A 4 3.19 16.43 20.83
N CYS A 5 3.59 16.19 19.57
CA CYS A 5 2.66 16.05 18.48
C CYS A 5 1.72 14.91 18.79
N SER A 6 0.45 15.21 19.04
CA SER A 6 -0.52 14.19 19.39
C SER A 6 -0.90 13.39 18.15
N MET A 7 -1.25 12.12 18.32
CA MET A 7 -1.85 11.29 17.26
C MET A 7 -3.01 12.01 16.56
N LYS A 8 -3.82 12.76 17.34
CA LYS A 8 -4.93 13.55 16.81
C LYS A 8 -4.48 14.60 15.80
N GLN A 9 -3.34 15.26 16.03
CA GLN A 9 -2.81 16.27 15.12
C GLN A 9 -2.31 15.63 13.82
N ILE A 10 -1.59 14.52 13.88
CA ILE A 10 -1.13 13.82 12.66
C ILE A 10 -2.34 13.30 11.87
N PHE A 11 -3.33 12.71 12.56
CA PHE A 11 -4.54 12.23 11.90
C PHE A 11 -5.33 13.36 11.25
N ALA A 12 -5.52 14.49 11.96
CA ALA A 12 -6.16 15.67 11.40
C ALA A 12 -5.39 16.25 10.19
N THR A 13 -4.06 16.23 10.24
CA THR A 13 -3.22 16.69 9.13
C THR A 13 -3.34 15.78 7.91
N LEU A 14 -3.45 14.46 8.10
CA LEU A 14 -3.65 13.47 7.04
C LEU A 14 -5.12 13.17 6.73
N SER A 15 -6.06 14.03 7.17
CA SER A 15 -7.48 13.79 6.93
C SER A 15 -7.83 13.65 5.45
N VAL A 16 -7.25 14.46 4.56
CA VAL A 16 -7.44 14.35 3.11
C VAL A 16 -6.96 13.00 2.59
N TYR A 17 -5.77 12.56 3.02
CA TYR A 17 -5.23 11.24 2.67
C TYR A 17 -6.16 10.10 3.09
N ALA A 18 -6.64 10.14 4.35
CA ALA A 18 -7.53 9.13 4.90
C ALA A 18 -8.92 9.13 4.22
N VAL A 19 -9.50 10.31 3.99
CA VAL A 19 -10.81 10.44 3.32
C VAL A 19 -10.74 9.92 1.89
N VAL A 20 -9.72 10.32 1.12
CA VAL A 20 -9.57 9.83 -0.27
C VAL A 20 -9.34 8.31 -0.29
N TYR A 21 -8.54 7.76 0.64
CA TYR A 21 -8.41 6.31 0.77
C TYR A 21 -9.75 5.62 1.05
N LEU A 22 -10.56 6.14 1.99
CA LEU A 22 -11.87 5.57 2.31
C LEU A 22 -12.85 5.68 1.13
N VAL A 23 -12.81 6.76 0.36
CA VAL A 23 -13.62 6.89 -0.87
C VAL A 23 -13.20 5.82 -1.89
N LEU A 24 -11.89 5.67 -2.15
CA LEU A 24 -11.39 4.62 -3.06
C LEU A 24 -11.76 3.22 -2.57
N LEU A 25 -11.63 2.95 -1.27
CA LEU A 25 -12.04 1.68 -0.67
C LEU A 25 -13.54 1.42 -0.88
N THR A 26 -14.38 2.44 -0.65
CA THR A 26 -15.84 2.33 -0.87
C THR A 26 -16.18 2.02 -2.32
N VAL A 27 -15.50 2.68 -3.27
CA VAL A 27 -15.68 2.41 -4.70
C VAL A 27 -15.29 0.96 -5.04
N VAL A 28 -14.13 0.49 -4.55
CA VAL A 28 -13.68 -0.89 -4.78
C VAL A 28 -14.65 -1.90 -4.16
N LEU A 29 -15.15 -1.67 -2.94
CA LEU A 29 -16.15 -2.52 -2.31
C LEU A 29 -17.47 -2.53 -3.10
N GLY A 30 -17.87 -1.39 -3.64
CA GLY A 30 -19.03 -1.30 -4.55
C GLY A 30 -18.85 -2.14 -5.82
N LEU A 31 -17.67 -2.10 -6.44
CA LEU A 31 -17.35 -2.94 -7.60
C LEU A 31 -17.34 -4.42 -7.25
N LEU A 32 -16.75 -4.79 -6.12
CA LEU A 32 -16.75 -6.19 -5.63
C LEU A 32 -18.14 -6.73 -5.33
N TYR A 33 -19.07 -5.85 -4.91
CA TYR A 33 -20.47 -6.22 -4.71
C TYR A 33 -21.25 -6.35 -6.02
N SER A 34 -20.94 -5.50 -7.02
CA SER A 34 -21.71 -5.38 -8.26
C SER A 34 -21.31 -6.38 -9.35
N TYR A 35 -20.08 -6.91 -9.30
CA TYR A 35 -19.53 -7.77 -10.34
C TYR A 35 -19.02 -9.10 -9.78
N PRO A 36 -19.28 -10.23 -10.48
CA PRO A 36 -18.57 -11.48 -10.21
C PRO A 36 -17.06 -11.32 -10.33
N GLN A 37 -16.32 -12.07 -9.54
CA GLN A 37 -14.85 -11.94 -9.42
C GLN A 37 -14.11 -12.03 -10.76
N VAL A 38 -14.49 -12.96 -11.63
CA VAL A 38 -13.85 -13.18 -12.95
C VAL A 38 -14.15 -12.02 -13.89
N GLU A 39 -15.42 -11.58 -13.92
CA GLU A 39 -15.83 -10.45 -14.75
C GLU A 39 -15.13 -9.14 -14.33
N LEU A 40 -15.07 -8.89 -13.01
CA LEU A 40 -14.38 -7.72 -12.50
C LEU A 40 -12.88 -7.76 -12.85
N HIS A 41 -12.26 -8.95 -12.76
CA HIS A 41 -10.87 -9.11 -13.14
C HIS A 41 -10.64 -8.77 -14.61
N MET A 42 -11.47 -9.30 -15.51
CA MET A 42 -11.39 -9.01 -16.94
C MET A 42 -11.62 -7.53 -17.24
N LEU A 43 -12.61 -6.90 -16.57
CA LEU A 43 -12.90 -5.46 -16.72
C LEU A 43 -11.67 -4.61 -16.33
N MET A 44 -11.03 -4.93 -15.21
CA MET A 44 -9.88 -4.17 -14.71
C MET A 44 -8.57 -4.50 -15.43
N ASN A 45 -8.52 -5.61 -16.14
CA ASN A 45 -7.32 -6.13 -16.82
C ASN A 45 -7.52 -6.26 -18.35
N SER A 46 -8.45 -5.51 -18.93
CA SER A 46 -8.79 -5.60 -20.35
C SER A 46 -7.83 -4.85 -21.28
N HIS A 47 -7.00 -3.97 -20.75
CA HIS A 47 -6.21 -3.04 -21.57
C HIS A 47 -4.70 -3.21 -21.29
N HIS A 48 -4.01 -3.78 -22.27
CA HIS A 48 -2.58 -4.00 -22.23
C HIS A 48 -1.86 -3.25 -23.35
N THR A 49 -0.73 -2.64 -23.02
CA THR A 49 0.23 -2.08 -23.98
C THR A 49 1.64 -2.48 -23.54
N GLY A 50 2.58 -2.58 -24.50
CA GLY A 50 3.95 -2.94 -24.16
C GLY A 50 4.62 -2.01 -23.13
N PHE A 51 4.24 -0.71 -23.12
CA PHE A 51 4.70 0.22 -22.10
C PHE A 51 4.12 -0.11 -20.71
N GLN A 52 2.82 -0.37 -20.62
CA GLN A 52 2.16 -0.73 -19.35
C GLN A 52 2.68 -2.06 -18.83
N ASP A 53 2.88 -3.05 -19.69
CA ASP A 53 3.43 -4.35 -19.32
C ASP A 53 4.81 -4.21 -18.67
N ALA A 54 5.72 -3.48 -19.32
CA ALA A 54 7.03 -3.20 -18.78
C ALA A 54 6.94 -2.38 -17.47
N PHE A 55 6.12 -1.33 -17.47
CA PHE A 55 5.95 -0.47 -16.30
C PHE A 55 5.47 -1.26 -15.08
N PHE A 56 4.35 -1.98 -15.17
CA PHE A 56 3.79 -2.71 -14.03
C PHE A 56 4.65 -3.89 -13.60
N LYS A 57 5.31 -4.57 -14.55
CA LYS A 57 6.28 -5.62 -14.24
C LYS A 57 7.39 -5.08 -13.34
N TYR A 58 8.06 -4.01 -13.72
CA TYR A 58 9.16 -3.44 -12.93
C TYR A 58 8.66 -2.72 -11.68
N TYR A 59 7.53 -2.01 -11.75
CA TYR A 59 6.97 -1.33 -10.60
C TYR A 59 6.60 -2.30 -9.48
N SER A 60 6.07 -3.48 -9.80
CA SER A 60 5.71 -4.48 -8.80
C SER A 60 6.92 -4.99 -7.98
N VAL A 61 8.13 -4.93 -8.53
CA VAL A 61 9.37 -5.35 -7.86
C VAL A 61 9.67 -4.48 -6.62
N PHE A 62 9.20 -3.21 -6.58
CA PHE A 62 9.39 -2.35 -5.41
C PHE A 62 8.76 -2.90 -4.11
N ALA A 63 7.79 -3.79 -4.20
CA ALA A 63 7.22 -4.47 -3.03
C ALA A 63 7.94 -5.78 -2.66
N GLU A 64 9.00 -6.16 -3.36
CA GLU A 64 9.82 -7.30 -2.98
C GLU A 64 10.74 -6.94 -1.83
N TRP A 65 10.90 -7.87 -0.89
CA TRP A 65 11.66 -7.63 0.33
C TRP A 65 13.11 -7.12 0.13
N PRO A 66 13.87 -7.53 -0.91
CA PRO A 66 15.22 -6.99 -1.10
C PRO A 66 15.17 -5.50 -1.45
N VAL A 67 14.23 -5.08 -2.31
CA VAL A 67 14.09 -3.68 -2.73
C VAL A 67 13.59 -2.82 -1.57
N TYR A 68 12.66 -3.33 -0.77
CA TYR A 68 12.20 -2.67 0.44
C TYR A 68 13.36 -2.41 1.42
N LEU A 69 14.24 -3.40 1.64
CA LEU A 69 15.43 -3.22 2.48
C LEU A 69 16.38 -2.15 1.92
N VAL A 70 16.62 -2.15 0.60
CA VAL A 70 17.44 -1.12 -0.04
C VAL A 70 16.85 0.28 0.16
N ALA A 71 15.52 0.42 0.07
CA ALA A 71 14.84 1.69 0.33
C ALA A 71 15.00 2.19 1.76
N LEU A 72 15.25 1.30 2.73
CA LEU A 72 15.50 1.68 4.13
C LEU A 72 16.95 2.08 4.42
N ILE A 73 17.92 1.76 3.56
CA ILE A 73 19.35 2.06 3.80
C ILE A 73 19.60 3.53 4.20
N PRO A 74 19.05 4.56 3.51
CA PRO A 74 19.27 5.95 3.90
C PRO A 74 18.74 6.28 5.30
N LEU A 75 17.69 5.58 5.75
CA LEU A 75 17.12 5.76 7.08
C LEU A 75 17.98 5.09 8.16
N ILE A 76 18.57 3.93 7.85
CA ILE A 76 19.46 3.21 8.78
C ILE A 76 20.64 4.10 9.21
N TRP A 77 21.21 4.83 8.28
CA TRP A 77 22.39 5.68 8.54
C TRP A 77 22.05 7.00 9.22
N LYS A 78 20.89 7.58 8.91
CA LYS A 78 20.53 8.93 9.36
C LYS A 78 19.53 8.95 10.51
N ARG A 79 18.65 7.95 10.60
CA ARG A 79 17.49 7.94 11.50
C ARG A 79 17.06 6.51 11.85
N LYS A 80 17.83 5.82 12.69
CA LYS A 80 17.60 4.41 13.08
C LYS A 80 16.19 4.13 13.57
N GLU A 81 15.59 5.08 14.26
CA GLU A 81 14.24 4.95 14.83
C GLU A 81 13.15 4.95 13.76
N LEU A 82 13.36 5.70 12.68
CA LEU A 82 12.46 5.65 11.53
C LEU A 82 12.59 4.31 10.81
N THR A 83 13.80 3.78 10.70
CA THR A 83 14.02 2.43 10.17
C THR A 83 13.26 1.40 10.97
N VAL A 84 13.32 1.47 12.32
CA VAL A 84 12.56 0.57 13.20
C VAL A 84 11.06 0.72 12.97
N PHE A 85 10.56 1.95 12.81
CA PHE A 85 9.14 2.20 12.53
C PHE A 85 8.69 1.53 11.22
N PHE A 86 9.43 1.72 10.13
CA PHE A 86 9.14 1.10 8.84
C PHE A 86 9.22 -0.43 8.91
N ALA A 87 10.30 -0.95 9.50
CA ALA A 87 10.50 -2.39 9.63
C ALA A 87 9.40 -3.06 10.48
N MET A 88 9.04 -2.46 11.63
CA MET A 88 7.97 -2.99 12.46
C MET A 88 6.61 -2.92 11.75
N SER A 89 6.33 -1.86 10.99
CA SER A 89 5.10 -1.74 10.21
C SER A 89 5.02 -2.82 9.14
N GLU A 90 6.11 -3.09 8.41
CA GLU A 90 6.17 -4.12 7.38
C GLU A 90 6.09 -5.53 7.98
N ILE A 91 6.86 -5.82 9.02
CA ILE A 91 6.84 -7.13 9.68
C ILE A 91 5.44 -7.43 10.23
N SER A 92 4.81 -6.48 10.91
CA SER A 92 3.46 -6.69 11.46
C SER A 92 2.41 -6.86 10.37
N GLY A 93 2.47 -6.08 9.29
CA GLY A 93 1.62 -6.24 8.11
C GLY A 93 1.84 -7.61 7.46
N GLY A 94 3.09 -8.01 7.27
CA GLY A 94 3.46 -9.31 6.73
C GLY A 94 2.95 -10.48 7.57
N ILE A 95 3.04 -10.40 8.91
CA ILE A 95 2.49 -11.42 9.82
C ILE A 95 0.98 -11.55 9.63
N VAL A 96 0.24 -10.43 9.62
CA VAL A 96 -1.22 -10.46 9.40
C VAL A 96 -1.56 -11.08 8.03
N VAL A 97 -0.85 -10.68 6.97
CA VAL A 97 -1.01 -11.27 5.63
C VAL A 97 -0.78 -12.77 5.66
N GLN A 98 0.27 -13.26 6.31
CA GLN A 98 0.56 -14.70 6.37
C GLN A 98 -0.50 -15.47 7.17
N ILE A 99 -0.97 -14.94 8.30
CA ILE A 99 -2.05 -15.56 9.09
C ILE A 99 -3.30 -15.71 8.21
N VAL A 100 -3.72 -14.65 7.52
CA VAL A 100 -4.91 -14.68 6.66
C VAL A 100 -4.72 -15.65 5.48
N LYS A 101 -3.54 -15.70 4.85
CA LYS A 101 -3.23 -16.68 3.79
C LYS A 101 -3.40 -18.12 4.25
N HIS A 102 -2.94 -18.43 5.46
CA HIS A 102 -3.07 -19.79 6.02
C HIS A 102 -4.51 -20.15 6.39
N LEU A 103 -5.38 -19.16 6.61
CA LEU A 103 -6.80 -19.41 6.90
C LEU A 103 -7.62 -19.66 5.63
N PHE A 104 -7.30 -18.96 4.52
CA PHE A 104 -8.18 -18.95 3.34
C PHE A 104 -7.70 -19.82 2.17
N HIS A 105 -6.41 -20.06 2.00
CA HIS A 105 -5.80 -20.90 0.94
C HIS A 105 -6.37 -20.66 -0.47
N SER A 106 -6.70 -19.42 -0.82
CA SER A 106 -7.40 -19.05 -2.05
C SER A 106 -6.56 -19.31 -3.30
N PRO A 107 -7.16 -19.81 -4.41
CA PRO A 107 -6.48 -19.97 -5.70
C PRO A 107 -6.19 -18.59 -6.33
N ARG A 108 -5.18 -18.55 -7.19
CA ARG A 108 -4.83 -17.35 -7.96
C ARG A 108 -5.60 -17.26 -9.28
N PRO A 109 -5.62 -16.07 -9.94
CA PRO A 109 -6.34 -15.90 -11.19
C PRO A 109 -6.04 -16.99 -12.22
N VAL A 110 -4.78 -17.35 -12.43
CA VAL A 110 -4.39 -18.38 -13.41
C VAL A 110 -5.09 -19.73 -13.17
N MET A 111 -5.24 -20.14 -11.91
CA MET A 111 -5.93 -21.39 -11.56
C MET A 111 -7.45 -21.30 -11.72
N VAL A 112 -8.03 -20.14 -11.40
CA VAL A 112 -9.48 -19.94 -11.52
C VAL A 112 -9.88 -19.89 -12.99
N PHE A 113 -9.09 -19.26 -13.84
CA PHE A 113 -9.36 -19.13 -15.28
C PHE A 113 -9.26 -20.45 -16.06
N GLU A 114 -8.61 -21.50 -15.52
CA GLU A 114 -8.67 -22.84 -16.10
C GLU A 114 -10.11 -23.38 -16.22
N ASN A 115 -11.02 -22.91 -15.37
CA ASN A 115 -12.45 -23.26 -15.44
C ASN A 115 -13.25 -22.40 -16.45
N TYR A 116 -12.61 -21.47 -17.14
CA TYR A 116 -13.23 -20.55 -18.09
C TYR A 116 -12.46 -20.59 -19.43
N PRO A 117 -12.52 -21.69 -20.18
CA PRO A 117 -11.71 -21.90 -21.40
C PRO A 117 -12.00 -20.86 -22.52
N ASP A 118 -13.18 -20.24 -22.49
CA ASP A 118 -13.58 -19.22 -23.45
C ASP A 118 -13.02 -17.81 -23.09
N LEU A 119 -12.40 -17.65 -21.92
CA LEU A 119 -11.82 -16.39 -21.46
C LEU A 119 -10.30 -16.47 -21.47
N LEU A 120 -9.66 -15.65 -22.28
CA LEU A 120 -8.21 -15.53 -22.29
C LEU A 120 -7.74 -14.60 -21.16
N LEU A 121 -7.10 -15.18 -20.14
CA LEU A 121 -6.47 -14.38 -19.07
C LEU A 121 -5.28 -13.60 -19.64
N PRO A 122 -5.26 -12.25 -19.54
CA PRO A 122 -4.11 -11.47 -19.97
C PRO A 122 -2.88 -11.78 -19.09
N LEU A 123 -1.77 -12.14 -19.73
CA LEU A 123 -0.50 -12.44 -19.05
C LEU A 123 0.61 -11.56 -19.63
N VAL A 124 1.51 -11.11 -18.74
CA VAL A 124 2.68 -10.32 -19.12
C VAL A 124 3.91 -11.20 -19.18
N GLU A 125 4.63 -11.14 -20.30
CA GLU A 125 5.81 -11.97 -20.54
C GLU A 125 6.90 -11.76 -19.46
N GLY A 126 7.47 -12.89 -18.99
CA GLY A 126 8.52 -12.92 -17.98
C GLY A 126 8.04 -12.55 -16.58
N VAL A 127 6.73 -12.64 -16.30
CA VAL A 127 6.16 -12.62 -14.96
C VAL A 127 5.86 -14.05 -14.54
N GLU A 128 6.52 -14.51 -13.46
CA GLU A 128 6.30 -15.85 -12.91
C GLU A 128 4.90 -15.96 -12.30
N MET A 129 4.10 -16.91 -12.77
CA MET A 129 2.74 -17.12 -12.28
C MET A 129 2.73 -18.07 -11.10
N ARG A 130 2.19 -17.62 -9.99
CA ARG A 130 1.94 -18.44 -8.79
C ARG A 130 0.52 -18.99 -8.84
N HIS A 131 0.28 -20.16 -8.24
CA HIS A 131 -0.99 -20.88 -8.36
C HIS A 131 -1.87 -20.80 -7.11
N SER A 132 -1.27 -20.64 -5.93
CA SER A 132 -1.96 -20.70 -4.64
C SER A 132 -1.70 -19.48 -3.76
N ASN A 133 -2.39 -19.42 -2.62
CA ASN A 133 -2.25 -18.38 -1.60
C ASN A 133 -2.43 -16.96 -2.15
N SER A 134 -3.53 -16.76 -2.90
CA SER A 134 -3.86 -15.47 -3.49
C SER A 134 -4.23 -14.43 -2.42
N PHE A 135 -5.17 -14.76 -1.54
CA PHE A 135 -5.77 -13.84 -0.58
C PHE A 135 -5.05 -13.82 0.77
N PRO A 136 -4.73 -12.63 1.30
CA PRO A 136 -4.70 -11.32 0.65
C PRO A 136 -3.39 -11.06 -0.09
N SER A 137 -3.32 -9.95 -0.87
CA SER A 137 -2.12 -9.56 -1.59
C SER A 137 -1.04 -8.98 -0.67
N GLY A 138 0.09 -9.71 -0.54
CA GLY A 138 1.23 -9.25 0.26
C GLY A 138 1.93 -8.03 -0.35
N HIS A 139 2.18 -8.02 -1.68
CA HIS A 139 2.77 -6.88 -2.38
C HIS A 139 1.95 -5.61 -2.19
N THR A 140 0.62 -5.70 -2.28
CA THR A 140 -0.26 -4.55 -2.02
C THR A 140 -0.10 -4.05 -0.59
N SER A 141 -0.07 -4.96 0.40
CA SER A 141 0.18 -4.58 1.79
C SER A 141 1.51 -3.82 1.94
N THR A 142 2.60 -4.32 1.36
CA THR A 142 3.91 -3.67 1.39
C THR A 142 3.90 -2.27 0.77
N PHE A 143 3.27 -2.08 -0.41
CA PHE A 143 3.11 -0.75 -1.00
C PHE A 143 2.38 0.22 -0.07
N PHE A 144 1.25 -0.21 0.48
CA PHE A 144 0.47 0.63 1.39
C PHE A 144 1.19 0.89 2.71
N VAL A 145 1.90 -0.10 3.28
CA VAL A 145 2.75 0.11 4.48
C VAL A 145 3.78 1.19 4.20
N PHE A 146 4.57 1.03 3.12
CA PHE A 146 5.66 1.94 2.82
C PHE A 146 5.18 3.39 2.62
N PHE A 147 4.20 3.59 1.76
CA PHE A 147 3.72 4.94 1.45
C PHE A 147 2.90 5.57 2.58
N THR A 148 2.20 4.77 3.40
CA THR A 148 1.53 5.29 4.61
C THR A 148 2.56 5.69 5.68
N CYS A 149 3.64 4.94 5.88
CA CYS A 149 4.75 5.36 6.71
C CYS A 149 5.35 6.69 6.23
N CYS A 150 5.58 6.84 4.92
CA CYS A 150 6.05 8.10 4.33
C CYS A 150 5.07 9.26 4.59
N ALA A 151 3.76 9.02 4.44
CA ALA A 151 2.73 10.03 4.70
C ALA A 151 2.71 10.47 6.18
N ILE A 152 2.80 9.52 7.11
CA ILE A 152 2.88 9.80 8.56
C ILE A 152 4.13 10.64 8.88
N LEU A 153 5.29 10.29 8.33
CA LEU A 153 6.51 11.07 8.52
C LEU A 153 6.44 12.46 7.90
N MET A 154 5.82 12.57 6.73
CA MET A 154 5.62 13.86 6.07
C MET A 154 4.71 14.76 6.92
N ALA A 155 3.63 14.21 7.50
CA ALA A 155 2.75 14.93 8.42
C ALA A 155 3.48 15.35 9.70
N TYR A 156 4.28 14.45 10.26
CA TYR A 156 5.11 14.78 11.42
C TYR A 156 6.04 15.94 11.13
N ARG A 157 6.78 15.92 10.02
CA ARG A 157 7.67 17.01 9.61
C ARG A 157 6.92 18.32 9.33
N TYR A 158 5.76 18.24 8.69
CA TYR A 158 4.91 19.41 8.44
C TYR A 158 4.51 20.09 9.75
N LEU A 159 4.15 19.31 10.79
CA LEU A 159 3.75 19.83 12.10
C LEU A 159 4.91 20.40 12.93
N HIS A 160 6.15 19.97 12.68
CA HIS A 160 7.35 20.44 13.42
C HIS A 160 8.22 21.40 12.61
N SER A 161 7.78 21.78 11.42
CA SER A 161 8.47 22.78 10.61
C SER A 161 8.25 24.20 11.16
N ASP A 162 9.31 25.02 11.16
CA ASP A 162 9.23 26.46 11.49
C ASP A 162 8.52 27.28 10.40
N ARG A 163 8.16 26.66 9.28
CA ARG A 163 7.41 27.32 8.21
C ARG A 163 6.02 27.71 8.68
N GLN A 164 5.59 28.91 8.26
CA GLN A 164 4.21 29.34 8.51
C GLN A 164 3.22 28.35 7.91
N ARG A 165 2.32 27.84 8.75
CA ARG A 165 1.21 26.97 8.34
C ARG A 165 0.09 27.84 7.80
N ASN A 166 0.03 28.00 6.50
CA ASN A 166 -1.01 28.72 5.78
C ASN A 166 -1.71 27.77 4.78
N LEU A 167 -2.74 28.28 4.11
CA LEU A 167 -3.49 27.49 3.13
C LEU A 167 -2.61 26.91 2.02
N GLN A 168 -1.65 27.68 1.51
CA GLN A 168 -0.76 27.24 0.45
C GLN A 168 0.10 26.05 0.89
N THR A 169 0.75 26.15 2.06
CA THR A 169 1.57 25.04 2.60
C THR A 169 0.75 23.80 2.90
N TRP A 170 -0.50 23.98 3.34
CA TRP A 170 -1.42 22.86 3.55
C TRP A 170 -1.85 22.19 2.23
N ILE A 171 -2.14 22.97 1.17
CA ILE A 171 -2.45 22.43 -0.15
C ILE A 171 -1.28 21.60 -0.69
N VAL A 172 -0.05 22.16 -0.65
CA VAL A 172 1.16 21.45 -1.12
C VAL A 172 1.38 20.14 -0.35
N PHE A 173 1.20 20.20 0.97
CA PHE A 173 1.27 19.00 1.82
C PHE A 173 0.21 17.96 1.43
N SER A 174 -1.04 18.39 1.27
CA SER A 174 -2.15 17.50 0.92
C SER A 174 -1.95 16.85 -0.45
N LEU A 175 -1.52 17.62 -1.46
CA LEU A 175 -1.17 17.08 -2.77
C LEU A 175 -0.04 16.07 -2.69
N GLY A 176 1.02 16.36 -1.93
CA GLY A 176 2.11 15.41 -1.70
C GLY A 176 1.64 14.10 -1.04
N SER A 177 0.73 14.19 -0.07
CA SER A 177 0.15 12.99 0.57
C SER A 177 -0.71 12.18 -0.40
N LEU A 178 -1.47 12.84 -1.28
CA LEU A 178 -2.26 12.17 -2.32
C LEU A 178 -1.39 11.48 -3.38
N VAL A 179 -0.23 12.06 -3.71
CA VAL A 179 0.76 11.39 -4.59
C VAL A 179 1.23 10.09 -3.94
N LEU A 180 1.53 10.08 -2.63
CA LEU A 180 1.91 8.85 -1.92
C LEU A 180 0.79 7.81 -1.94
N LEU A 181 -0.47 8.23 -1.77
CA LEU A 181 -1.62 7.32 -1.88
C LEU A 181 -1.78 6.76 -3.29
N ALA A 182 -1.62 7.61 -4.31
CA ALA A 182 -1.69 7.18 -5.71
C ALA A 182 -0.60 6.15 -6.04
N LEU A 183 0.63 6.35 -5.55
CA LEU A 183 1.71 5.37 -5.71
C LEU A 183 1.36 4.04 -5.01
N ALA A 184 0.81 4.07 -3.81
CA ALA A 184 0.37 2.85 -3.13
C ALA A 184 -0.74 2.12 -3.92
N ALA A 185 -1.76 2.86 -4.38
CA ALA A 185 -2.86 2.31 -5.16
C ALA A 185 -2.39 1.74 -6.51
N LEU A 186 -1.46 2.41 -7.18
CA LEU A 186 -0.82 1.93 -8.41
C LEU A 186 -0.07 0.62 -8.17
N GLY A 187 0.62 0.48 -7.02
CA GLY A 187 1.25 -0.77 -6.61
C GLY A 187 0.25 -1.90 -6.38
N GLY A 188 -0.89 -1.60 -5.76
CA GLY A 188 -2.00 -2.55 -5.65
C GLY A 188 -2.56 -2.94 -7.02
N TYR A 189 -2.85 -1.96 -7.88
CA TYR A 189 -3.36 -2.21 -9.23
C TYR A 189 -2.39 -3.04 -10.08
N SER A 190 -1.08 -2.86 -9.93
CA SER A 190 -0.08 -3.67 -10.64
C SER A 190 -0.29 -5.17 -10.42
N ARG A 191 -0.83 -5.59 -9.28
CA ARG A 191 -1.07 -7.01 -8.98
C ARG A 191 -2.29 -7.57 -9.70
N ILE A 192 -3.29 -6.73 -9.99
CA ILE A 192 -4.44 -7.09 -10.83
C ILE A 192 -3.98 -7.13 -12.28
N TYR A 193 -3.30 -6.08 -12.76
CA TYR A 193 -2.78 -5.96 -14.11
C TYR A 193 -1.88 -7.13 -14.52
N LEU A 194 -1.00 -7.59 -13.62
CA LEU A 194 -0.13 -8.75 -13.85
C LEU A 194 -0.83 -10.10 -13.63
N SER A 195 -2.13 -10.15 -13.49
CA SER A 195 -2.93 -11.36 -13.20
C SER A 195 -2.43 -12.19 -12.00
N GLN A 196 -1.77 -11.53 -11.03
CA GLN A 196 -1.24 -12.16 -9.82
C GLN A 196 -2.28 -12.28 -8.71
N HIS A 197 -3.25 -11.35 -8.67
CA HIS A 197 -4.25 -11.24 -7.61
C HIS A 197 -5.57 -10.73 -8.15
N PHE A 198 -6.67 -11.15 -7.53
CA PHE A 198 -7.98 -10.55 -7.74
C PHE A 198 -8.13 -9.22 -7.00
N THR A 199 -9.14 -8.44 -7.39
CA THR A 199 -9.45 -7.15 -6.77
C THR A 199 -9.72 -7.28 -5.27
N ALA A 200 -10.36 -8.36 -4.82
CA ALA A 200 -10.62 -8.63 -3.40
C ALA A 200 -9.30 -8.80 -2.60
N ASP A 201 -8.31 -9.51 -3.17
CA ASP A 201 -7.01 -9.71 -2.53
C ASP A 201 -6.27 -8.39 -2.32
N VAL A 202 -6.34 -7.52 -3.33
CA VAL A 202 -5.75 -6.18 -3.33
C VAL A 202 -6.47 -5.27 -2.34
N CYS A 203 -7.80 -5.32 -2.30
CA CYS A 203 -8.63 -4.56 -1.36
C CYS A 203 -8.21 -4.85 0.09
N VAL A 204 -8.20 -6.12 0.50
CA VAL A 204 -7.81 -6.50 1.88
C VAL A 204 -6.32 -6.26 2.13
N GLY A 205 -5.44 -6.50 1.16
CA GLY A 205 -4.03 -6.15 1.24
C GLY A 205 -3.82 -4.66 1.52
N SER A 206 -4.58 -3.78 0.84
CA SER A 206 -4.54 -2.34 1.07
C SER A 206 -5.00 -1.93 2.47
N MET A 207 -6.05 -2.59 2.98
CA MET A 207 -6.56 -2.33 4.35
C MET A 207 -5.51 -2.69 5.41
N ILE A 208 -4.84 -3.83 5.26
CA ILE A 208 -3.75 -4.22 6.17
C ILE A 208 -2.61 -3.20 6.07
N GLY A 209 -2.15 -2.90 4.85
CA GLY A 209 -1.03 -1.98 4.64
C GLY A 209 -1.32 -0.54 5.05
N PHE A 210 -2.56 -0.08 4.93
CA PHE A 210 -2.96 1.24 5.40
C PHE A 210 -3.03 1.30 6.94
N THR A 211 -3.54 0.27 7.61
CA THR A 211 -3.81 0.31 9.06
C THR A 211 -2.59 0.03 9.92
N MET A 212 -1.69 -0.89 9.51
CA MET A 212 -0.55 -1.29 10.33
C MET A 212 0.41 -0.14 10.68
N PRO A 213 0.79 0.78 9.77
CA PRO A 213 1.61 1.93 10.12
C PRO A 213 1.02 2.82 11.21
N TRP A 214 -0.30 3.02 11.22
CA TRP A 214 -0.99 3.79 12.27
C TRP A 214 -0.92 3.11 13.62
N LEU A 215 -1.11 1.80 13.66
CA LEU A 215 -1.00 1.01 14.90
C LEU A 215 0.43 1.07 15.44
N ILE A 216 1.42 0.80 14.61
CA ILE A 216 2.84 0.82 15.00
C ILE A 216 3.27 2.22 15.41
N PHE A 217 2.86 3.26 14.68
CA PHE A 217 3.13 4.64 15.08
C PHE A 217 2.51 4.95 16.45
N TYR A 218 1.27 4.54 16.70
CA TYR A 218 0.63 4.72 18.00
C TYR A 218 1.44 4.08 19.14
N LEU A 219 1.93 2.85 18.95
CA LEU A 219 2.68 2.09 19.95
C LEU A 219 4.11 2.64 20.17
N THR A 220 4.72 3.19 19.11
CA THR A 220 6.15 3.54 19.14
C THR A 220 6.41 5.05 19.16
N ARG A 221 5.38 5.89 19.01
CA ARG A 221 5.51 7.36 18.89
C ARG A 221 6.38 8.00 19.98
N ASN A 222 6.27 7.56 21.23
CA ASN A 222 7.04 8.13 22.35
C ASN A 222 8.56 7.87 22.22
N LYS A 223 8.94 6.81 21.50
CA LYS A 223 10.34 6.49 21.20
C LYS A 223 10.81 7.19 19.92
N ILE A 224 9.97 7.18 18.88
CA ILE A 224 10.28 7.79 17.58
C ILE A 224 10.35 9.31 17.66
N LEU A 225 9.46 9.93 18.46
CA LEU A 225 9.33 11.38 18.59
C LEU A 225 10.32 12.00 19.61
N LYS A 226 11.02 11.20 20.42
CA LYS A 226 12.08 11.69 21.32
C LYS A 226 13.37 12.13 20.63
N LEU A 227 13.43 12.04 19.33
CA LEU A 227 14.66 12.09 18.54
C LEU A 227 15.00 13.45 17.94
N GLU A 228 14.30 14.49 18.34
CA GLU A 228 14.66 15.87 18.02
C GLU A 228 15.07 16.67 19.29
N LYS A 229 15.85 16.03 20.15
CA LYS A 229 16.63 16.72 21.19
C LYS A 229 18.08 16.85 20.78
#